data_54ead955db9fb097aa40377e8fe0658d
#
_entry.id   54ead955db9fb097aa40377e8fe0658d
#
_cell.length_a   1.000
_cell.length_b   1.000
_cell.length_c   1.000
_cell.angle_alpha   90.00
_cell.angle_beta   90.00
_cell.angle_gamma   90.00
#
_symmetry.space_group_name_H-M   'P 1'
#
loop_
_entity.id
_entity.type
_entity.pdbx_description
1 polymer ?
#
loop_
_entity_poly.entity_id
_entity_poly.type
_entity_poly.pdbx_seq_one_letter_code
_entity_poly.pdbx_strand_id
1 'polypeptide(L)'
;MSRHPVIEDSVMLETAALRECVEEFKDRTANGERSMVIYGPPKQGVSTAFRHICDGLEAAGMSFVLRAQALRSDDLPVRVQPDQLWRLMLPREAIQTGYVRRLRDVVLRHVEVEAERLHTKHVFVAIDQAENLSLRQWEDLKTFVDSLRIERRLSVFCLVAGQSELLAVADRMRRTLRHTLITDFLLGSHRFRGVQLEELKGVLTDYDSLRYPLPDGPSYTQHFCPGLWRRGLRLGQLADPMRQRFAKILSASGTGAQELPMAYVASAVRRFLYSAEEASPQEMAMLAELATRCVDKCGLQEALATLGNPEVDARATRGARRLEW
;
A
#
# COMPACT_ATOMS: atom_id res chain seq x y z
N MET A 1 -3.82 -22.07 12.58
CA MET A 1 -3.54 -22.25 11.13
C MET A 1 -3.95 -20.98 10.42
N SER A 2 -3.04 -20.30 9.73
CA SER A 2 -3.38 -19.15 8.87
C SER A 2 -4.28 -19.64 7.73
N ARG A 3 -5.27 -18.84 7.38
CA ARG A 3 -6.14 -19.13 6.23
C ARG A 3 -5.35 -18.85 4.94
N HIS A 4 -5.81 -19.42 3.84
CA HIS A 4 -5.17 -19.23 2.53
C HIS A 4 -5.12 -17.74 2.15
N PRO A 5 -3.98 -17.20 1.61
CA PRO A 5 -3.82 -15.77 1.30
C PRO A 5 -4.91 -15.18 0.40
N VAL A 6 -5.46 -15.96 -0.54
CA VAL A 6 -6.59 -15.54 -1.37
C VAL A 6 -7.87 -15.32 -0.55
N ILE A 7 -8.07 -16.08 0.54
CA ILE A 7 -9.21 -15.92 1.44
C ILE A 7 -9.04 -14.68 2.32
N GLU A 8 -7.84 -14.48 2.85
CA GLU A 8 -7.51 -13.36 3.76
C GLU A 8 -7.26 -12.02 3.03
N ASP A 9 -7.36 -11.99 1.69
CA ASP A 9 -7.02 -10.82 0.87
C ASP A 9 -5.57 -10.33 1.11
N SER A 10 -4.68 -11.26 1.39
CA SER A 10 -3.27 -11.01 1.73
C SER A 10 -2.29 -11.52 0.65
N VAL A 11 -2.79 -11.74 -0.56
CA VAL A 11 -1.96 -12.17 -1.69
C VAL A 11 -0.94 -11.08 -2.02
N MET A 12 0.33 -11.46 -1.98
CA MET A 12 1.44 -10.61 -2.42
C MET A 12 1.91 -11.10 -3.79
N LEU A 13 1.79 -10.25 -4.80
CA LEU A 13 2.26 -10.51 -6.16
C LEU A 13 3.41 -9.55 -6.49
N GLU A 14 4.46 -10.08 -7.10
CA GLU A 14 5.60 -9.28 -7.56
C GLU A 14 5.28 -8.61 -8.91
N THR A 15 4.32 -7.67 -8.91
CA THR A 15 3.98 -6.90 -10.10
C THR A 15 5.16 -6.05 -10.57
N ALA A 16 5.16 -5.65 -11.85
CA ALA A 16 6.17 -4.74 -12.38
C ALA A 16 6.23 -3.43 -11.57
N ALA A 17 5.06 -2.87 -11.20
CA ALA A 17 4.98 -1.68 -10.36
C ALA A 17 5.65 -1.87 -8.99
N LEU A 18 5.50 -3.05 -8.37
CA LEU A 18 6.16 -3.35 -7.10
C LEU A 18 7.68 -3.44 -7.28
N ARG A 19 8.16 -4.14 -8.32
CA ARG A 19 9.59 -4.23 -8.62
C ARG A 19 10.20 -2.86 -8.88
N GLU A 20 9.58 -2.03 -9.71
CA GLU A 20 10.00 -0.65 -9.97
C GLU A 20 10.11 0.16 -8.67
N CYS A 21 9.12 0.06 -7.79
CA CYS A 21 9.12 0.75 -6.51
C CYS A 21 10.25 0.28 -5.58
N VAL A 22 10.50 -1.03 -5.52
CA VAL A 22 11.58 -1.61 -4.71
C VAL A 22 12.95 -1.23 -5.24
N GLU A 23 13.14 -1.23 -6.57
CA GLU A 23 14.41 -0.79 -7.18
C GLU A 23 14.66 0.69 -6.93
N GLU A 24 13.66 1.55 -7.06
CA GLU A 24 13.76 2.98 -6.72
C GLU A 24 14.14 3.17 -5.24
N PHE A 25 13.52 2.40 -4.34
CA PHE A 25 13.85 2.44 -2.91
C PHE A 25 15.32 2.03 -2.65
N LYS A 26 15.78 0.97 -3.29
CA LYS A 26 17.17 0.50 -3.16
C LYS A 26 18.17 1.54 -3.70
N ASP A 27 17.87 2.12 -4.86
CA ASP A 27 18.72 3.14 -5.47
C ASP A 27 18.88 4.36 -4.55
N ARG A 28 17.77 4.89 -4.02
CA ARG A 28 17.78 6.03 -3.11
C ARG A 28 18.54 5.76 -1.82
N THR A 29 18.32 4.57 -1.23
CA THR A 29 19.05 4.20 0.00
C THR A 29 20.54 4.02 -0.25
N ALA A 30 20.93 3.44 -1.38
CA ALA A 30 22.34 3.28 -1.78
C ALA A 30 23.02 4.62 -2.05
N ASN A 31 22.29 5.60 -2.60
CA ASN A 31 22.81 6.95 -2.87
C ASN A 31 22.80 7.86 -1.61
N GLY A 32 22.41 7.35 -0.45
CA GLY A 32 22.41 8.10 0.80
C GLY A 32 21.34 9.18 0.87
N GLU A 33 20.26 9.07 0.08
CA GLU A 33 19.11 9.94 0.20
C GLU A 33 18.45 9.77 1.57
N ARG A 34 17.65 10.75 1.97
CA ARG A 34 17.06 10.80 3.33
C ARG A 34 15.61 10.37 3.38
N SER A 35 14.94 10.34 2.23
CA SER A 35 13.52 9.99 2.17
C SER A 35 13.11 9.46 0.81
N MET A 36 11.99 8.73 0.80
CA MET A 36 11.23 8.36 -0.39
C MET A 36 9.75 8.47 -0.09
N VAL A 37 9.00 8.98 -1.06
CA VAL A 37 7.54 9.05 -1.02
C VAL A 37 6.96 8.08 -2.03
N ILE A 38 6.09 7.17 -1.58
CA ILE A 38 5.30 6.30 -2.44
C ILE A 38 3.86 6.82 -2.43
N TYR A 39 3.36 7.25 -3.57
CA TYR A 39 1.99 7.75 -3.65
C TYR A 39 1.25 7.20 -4.87
N GLY A 40 -0.06 7.16 -4.81
CA GLY A 40 -0.87 6.73 -5.94
C GLY A 40 -2.36 6.77 -5.65
N PRO A 41 -3.20 6.58 -6.66
CA PRO A 41 -4.64 6.45 -6.49
C PRO A 41 -5.02 5.30 -5.54
N PRO A 42 -6.21 5.36 -4.93
CA PRO A 42 -6.69 4.29 -4.06
C PRO A 42 -6.71 2.93 -4.76
N LYS A 43 -6.48 1.86 -3.99
CA LYS A 43 -6.59 0.47 -4.46
C LYS A 43 -5.51 0.01 -5.45
N GLN A 44 -4.52 0.82 -5.77
CA GLN A 44 -3.40 0.41 -6.64
C GLN A 44 -2.39 -0.51 -5.95
N GLY A 45 -2.25 -0.43 -4.62
CA GLY A 45 -1.33 -1.27 -3.87
C GLY A 45 -0.23 -0.50 -3.13
N VAL A 46 -0.35 0.82 -2.96
CA VAL A 46 0.63 1.67 -2.25
C VAL A 46 0.98 1.11 -0.87
N SER A 47 -0.02 0.84 -0.02
CA SER A 47 0.22 0.24 1.31
C SER A 47 0.79 -1.18 1.25
N THR A 48 0.57 -1.90 0.15
CA THR A 48 1.16 -3.22 -0.07
C THR A 48 2.64 -3.10 -0.39
N ALA A 49 3.03 -2.17 -1.27
CA ALA A 49 4.42 -1.88 -1.57
C ALA A 49 5.17 -1.37 -0.33
N PHE A 50 4.57 -0.46 0.42
CA PHE A 50 5.10 0.03 1.68
C PHE A 50 5.39 -1.12 2.67
N ARG A 51 4.41 -2.01 2.91
CA ARG A 51 4.59 -3.17 3.79
C ARG A 51 5.68 -4.10 3.28
N HIS A 52 5.70 -4.40 1.98
CA HIS A 52 6.70 -5.28 1.38
C HIS A 52 8.13 -4.76 1.59
N ILE A 53 8.36 -3.47 1.39
CA ILE A 53 9.67 -2.84 1.65
C ILE A 53 10.02 -2.94 3.13
N CYS A 54 9.10 -2.60 4.03
CA CYS A 54 9.35 -2.67 5.46
C CYS A 54 9.63 -4.10 5.94
N ASP A 55 8.85 -5.09 5.48
CA ASP A 55 9.03 -6.52 5.84
C ASP A 55 10.39 -7.03 5.34
N GLY A 56 10.80 -6.60 4.13
CA GLY A 56 12.12 -6.93 3.59
C GLY A 56 13.27 -6.35 4.42
N LEU A 57 13.14 -5.10 4.88
CA LEU A 57 14.13 -4.46 5.75
C LEU A 57 14.25 -5.17 7.11
N GLU A 58 13.12 -5.54 7.72
CA GLU A 58 13.10 -6.27 8.99
C GLU A 58 13.68 -7.68 8.83
N ALA A 59 13.33 -8.38 7.76
CA ALA A 59 13.86 -9.71 7.46
C ALA A 59 15.38 -9.70 7.24
N ALA A 60 15.91 -8.62 6.65
CA ALA A 60 17.36 -8.44 6.48
C ALA A 60 18.11 -8.24 7.80
N GLY A 61 17.45 -7.77 8.86
CA GLY A 61 18.01 -7.64 10.21
C GLY A 61 19.14 -6.61 10.37
N MET A 62 19.42 -5.82 9.33
CA MET A 62 20.53 -4.85 9.32
C MET A 62 20.11 -3.42 9.73
N SER A 63 18.83 -3.21 9.97
CA SER A 63 18.25 -1.90 10.28
C SER A 63 17.05 -2.04 11.19
N PHE A 64 16.75 -1.00 11.96
CA PHE A 64 15.51 -0.93 12.72
C PHE A 64 14.44 -0.19 11.92
N VAL A 65 13.23 -0.75 11.84
CA VAL A 65 12.10 -0.16 11.14
C VAL A 65 11.03 0.27 12.13
N LEU A 66 10.86 1.58 12.29
CA LEU A 66 9.80 2.18 13.10
C LEU A 66 8.60 2.46 12.19
N ARG A 67 7.53 1.67 12.33
CA ARG A 67 6.34 1.78 11.48
C ARG A 67 5.20 2.51 12.18
N ALA A 68 4.48 3.34 11.42
CA ALA A 68 3.20 3.91 11.84
C ALA A 68 2.24 3.97 10.65
N GLN A 69 0.95 3.85 10.94
CA GLN A 69 -0.13 4.14 10.01
C GLN A 69 -0.88 5.37 10.52
N ALA A 70 -0.82 6.48 9.78
CA ALA A 70 -1.50 7.70 10.18
C ALA A 70 -3.02 7.52 10.09
N LEU A 71 -3.74 7.97 11.12
CA LEU A 71 -5.20 7.94 11.20
C LEU A 71 -5.76 9.35 11.00
N ARG A 72 -6.95 9.47 10.45
CA ARG A 72 -7.63 10.77 10.35
C ARG A 72 -7.88 11.33 11.74
N SER A 73 -7.55 12.61 11.92
CA SER A 73 -7.74 13.30 13.20
C SER A 73 -9.22 13.38 13.60
N ASP A 74 -10.14 13.43 12.62
CA ASP A 74 -11.57 13.56 12.82
C ASP A 74 -12.19 12.29 13.46
N ASP A 75 -11.54 11.15 13.30
CA ASP A 75 -12.00 9.86 13.84
C ASP A 75 -11.59 9.65 15.31
N LEU A 76 -10.86 10.60 15.92
CA LEU A 76 -10.27 10.44 17.23
C LEU A 76 -10.77 11.50 18.24
N PRO A 77 -10.91 11.13 19.53
CA PRO A 77 -11.16 12.09 20.58
C PRO A 77 -10.09 13.19 20.62
N VAL A 78 -10.49 14.46 20.78
CA VAL A 78 -9.61 15.64 20.77
C VAL A 78 -8.40 15.50 21.72
N ARG A 79 -8.57 14.78 22.84
CA ARG A 79 -7.49 14.52 23.83
C ARG A 79 -6.39 13.58 23.32
N VAL A 80 -6.66 12.79 22.29
CA VAL A 80 -5.72 11.78 21.76
C VAL A 80 -4.97 12.30 20.52
N GLN A 81 -5.51 13.31 19.84
CA GLN A 81 -4.95 13.82 18.59
C GLN A 81 -3.48 14.26 18.65
N PRO A 82 -3.00 15.00 19.67
CA PRO A 82 -1.60 15.45 19.72
C PRO A 82 -0.59 14.29 19.81
N ASP A 83 -0.96 13.23 20.55
CA ASP A 83 -0.07 12.09 20.84
C ASP A 83 -0.28 10.89 19.90
N GLN A 84 -1.21 11.02 18.96
CA GLN A 84 -1.62 9.92 18.08
C GLN A 84 -0.43 9.28 17.35
N LEU A 85 0.42 10.10 16.74
CA LEU A 85 1.57 9.62 15.97
C LEU A 85 2.50 8.76 16.86
N TRP A 86 2.78 9.22 18.05
CA TRP A 86 3.67 8.53 19.00
C TRP A 86 3.08 7.22 19.50
N ARG A 87 1.75 7.18 19.75
CA ARG A 87 1.04 5.96 20.14
C ARG A 87 1.09 4.88 19.06
N LEU A 88 1.02 5.28 17.79
CA LEU A 88 1.08 4.36 16.66
C LEU A 88 2.48 3.79 16.41
N MET A 89 3.52 4.48 16.90
CA MET A 89 4.92 4.06 16.82
C MET A 89 5.36 3.15 17.96
N LEU A 90 4.57 3.02 19.03
CA LEU A 90 4.90 2.20 20.17
C LEU A 90 4.26 0.82 20.11
N PRO A 91 4.95 -0.24 20.56
CA PRO A 91 4.33 -1.52 20.81
C PRO A 91 3.16 -1.39 21.79
N ARG A 92 2.10 -2.19 21.61
CA ARG A 92 0.89 -2.11 22.45
C ARG A 92 1.20 -2.29 23.95
N GLU A 93 2.18 -3.11 24.26
CA GLU A 93 2.65 -3.38 25.62
C GLU A 93 3.26 -2.15 26.29
N ALA A 94 3.95 -1.31 25.53
CA ALA A 94 4.58 -0.10 26.03
C ALA A 94 3.55 1.01 26.40
N ILE A 95 2.34 0.93 25.85
CA ILE A 95 1.26 1.91 26.10
C ILE A 95 0.56 1.65 27.44
N GLN A 96 0.63 0.43 27.99
CA GLN A 96 -0.10 0.02 29.19
C GLN A 96 0.51 0.50 30.52
N THR A 97 1.70 1.03 30.52
CA THR A 97 2.46 1.39 31.75
C THR A 97 2.11 2.75 32.37
N GLY A 98 0.91 3.30 32.08
CA GLY A 98 0.41 4.47 32.82
C GLY A 98 0.94 5.82 32.29
N TYR A 99 0.50 6.92 32.90
CA TYR A 99 0.73 8.32 32.55
C TYR A 99 2.14 8.65 32.00
N VAL A 100 2.33 8.48 30.72
CA VAL A 100 3.57 8.90 30.05
C VAL A 100 3.41 10.36 29.63
N ARG A 101 3.97 11.28 30.42
CA ARG A 101 3.91 12.72 30.11
C ARG A 101 4.62 13.13 28.82
N ARG A 102 5.40 12.22 28.18
CA ARG A 102 6.19 12.50 26.98
C ARG A 102 6.32 11.24 26.14
N LEU A 103 5.24 10.86 25.44
CA LEU A 103 5.25 9.67 24.55
C LEU A 103 6.37 9.72 23.51
N ARG A 104 6.70 10.91 22.99
CA ARG A 104 7.82 11.10 22.07
C ARG A 104 9.15 10.59 22.65
N ASP A 105 9.44 10.89 23.92
CA ASP A 105 10.70 10.50 24.58
C ASP A 105 10.75 8.97 24.77
N VAL A 106 9.58 8.34 24.98
CA VAL A 106 9.47 6.87 25.03
C VAL A 106 9.76 6.25 23.66
N VAL A 107 9.23 6.83 22.57
CA VAL A 107 9.54 6.37 21.21
C VAL A 107 11.02 6.55 20.90
N LEU A 108 11.63 7.70 21.25
CA LEU A 108 13.08 7.93 21.08
C LEU A 108 13.90 6.85 21.78
N ARG A 109 13.56 6.55 23.04
CA ARG A 109 14.27 5.50 23.79
C ARG A 109 14.03 4.11 23.21
N HIS A 110 12.82 3.81 22.75
CA HIS A 110 12.53 2.55 22.08
C HIS A 110 13.41 2.35 20.83
N VAL A 111 13.51 3.38 19.98
CA VAL A 111 14.38 3.35 18.79
C VAL A 111 15.85 3.12 19.19
N GLU A 112 16.32 3.80 20.21
CA GLU A 112 17.69 3.67 20.72
C GLU A 112 17.98 2.23 21.18
N VAL A 113 17.12 1.67 22.02
CA VAL A 113 17.25 0.30 22.52
C VAL A 113 17.22 -0.74 21.40
N GLU A 114 16.31 -0.60 20.44
CA GLU A 114 16.21 -1.53 19.32
C GLU A 114 17.39 -1.42 18.34
N ALA A 115 17.87 -0.20 18.08
CA ALA A 115 19.07 0.00 17.28
C ALA A 115 20.32 -0.61 17.95
N GLU A 116 20.46 -0.46 19.27
CA GLU A 116 21.52 -1.12 20.04
C GLU A 116 21.39 -2.64 20.01
N ARG A 117 20.19 -3.18 20.20
CA ARG A 117 19.91 -4.62 20.13
C ARG A 117 20.27 -5.23 18.78
N LEU A 118 20.02 -4.51 17.68
CA LEU A 118 20.36 -4.94 16.32
C LEU A 118 21.80 -4.57 15.93
N HIS A 119 22.57 -3.95 16.80
CA HIS A 119 23.93 -3.45 16.51
C HIS A 119 23.99 -2.59 15.25
N THR A 120 22.97 -1.76 15.01
CA THR A 120 22.85 -0.93 13.81
C THR A 120 22.79 0.55 14.13
N LYS A 121 23.22 1.37 13.18
CA LYS A 121 22.99 2.83 13.18
C LYS A 121 21.94 3.26 12.17
N HIS A 122 21.37 2.30 11.42
CA HIS A 122 20.40 2.58 10.34
C HIS A 122 18.98 2.38 10.89
N VAL A 123 18.20 3.44 10.82
CA VAL A 123 16.79 3.47 11.25
C VAL A 123 15.92 3.92 10.08
N PHE A 124 14.87 3.18 9.81
CA PHE A 124 13.82 3.57 8.88
C PHE A 124 12.60 4.03 9.65
N VAL A 125 12.19 5.28 9.44
CA VAL A 125 10.92 5.81 9.96
C VAL A 125 9.91 5.72 8.83
N ALA A 126 9.00 4.77 8.95
CA ALA A 126 8.07 4.38 7.89
C ALA A 126 6.63 4.75 8.28
N ILE A 127 5.97 5.59 7.46
CA ILE A 127 4.63 6.11 7.73
C ILE A 127 3.72 5.83 6.54
N ASP A 128 2.69 5.02 6.77
CA ASP A 128 1.61 4.78 5.79
C ASP A 128 0.44 5.74 6.03
N GLN A 129 -0.33 6.03 4.97
CA GLN A 129 -1.46 6.97 4.97
C GLN A 129 -1.09 8.39 5.45
N ALA A 130 0.11 8.84 5.07
CA ALA A 130 0.69 10.09 5.57
C ALA A 130 -0.09 11.36 5.17
N GLU A 131 -1.00 11.28 4.19
CA GLU A 131 -1.98 12.32 3.87
C GLU A 131 -2.88 12.69 5.06
N ASN A 132 -3.02 11.80 6.03
CA ASN A 132 -3.83 12.02 7.23
C ASN A 132 -3.09 12.81 8.33
N LEU A 133 -1.78 13.02 8.19
CA LEU A 133 -1.01 13.81 9.15
C LEU A 133 -1.35 15.30 9.05
N SER A 134 -1.62 15.92 10.20
CA SER A 134 -1.71 17.37 10.32
C SER A 134 -0.32 18.02 10.15
N LEU A 135 -0.30 19.31 9.80
CA LEU A 135 0.96 20.06 9.68
C LEU A 135 1.79 20.02 10.97
N ARG A 136 1.12 20.08 12.13
CA ARG A 136 1.78 19.97 13.44
C ARG A 136 2.45 18.60 13.61
N GLN A 137 1.79 17.52 13.21
CA GLN A 137 2.38 16.18 13.31
C GLN A 137 3.60 16.03 12.39
N TRP A 138 3.62 16.68 11.21
CA TRP A 138 4.81 16.75 10.37
C TRP A 138 5.97 17.51 11.04
N GLU A 139 5.69 18.61 11.73
CA GLU A 139 6.69 19.37 12.50
C GLU A 139 7.22 18.56 13.69
N ASP A 140 6.34 17.87 14.41
CA ASP A 140 6.71 16.98 15.50
C ASP A 140 7.58 15.82 14.99
N LEU A 141 7.22 15.23 13.84
CA LEU A 141 8.01 14.18 13.18
C LEU A 141 9.40 14.70 12.79
N LYS A 142 9.49 15.91 12.23
CA LYS A 142 10.79 16.51 11.91
C LYS A 142 11.65 16.63 13.14
N THR A 143 11.12 17.20 14.21
CA THR A 143 11.85 17.36 15.47
C THR A 143 12.31 16.00 16.02
N PHE A 144 11.51 14.97 15.87
CA PHE A 144 11.86 13.60 16.27
C PHE A 144 13.01 13.03 15.42
N VAL A 145 12.93 13.15 14.10
CA VAL A 145 13.97 12.68 13.18
C VAL A 145 15.28 13.44 13.40
N ASP A 146 15.21 14.74 13.63
CA ASP A 146 16.39 15.56 13.94
C ASP A 146 17.04 15.12 15.28
N SER A 147 16.24 14.78 16.31
CA SER A 147 16.78 14.25 17.57
C SER A 147 17.49 12.91 17.36
N LEU A 148 16.93 12.01 16.53
CA LEU A 148 17.60 10.74 16.18
C LEU A 148 18.94 10.98 15.47
N ARG A 149 18.97 11.90 14.51
CA ARG A 149 20.17 12.19 13.69
C ARG A 149 21.25 12.91 14.49
N ILE A 150 20.87 13.96 15.23
CA ILE A 150 21.82 14.87 15.89
C ILE A 150 22.22 14.35 17.27
N GLU A 151 21.25 14.04 18.13
CA GLU A 151 21.50 13.66 19.51
C GLU A 151 21.93 12.20 19.63
N ARG A 152 21.32 11.28 18.84
CA ARG A 152 21.59 9.84 18.89
C ARG A 152 22.57 9.38 17.83
N ARG A 153 22.95 10.24 16.89
CA ARG A 153 23.90 9.97 15.79
C ARG A 153 23.47 8.74 14.94
N LEU A 154 22.18 8.58 14.73
CA LEU A 154 21.61 7.53 13.92
C LEU A 154 21.43 8.02 12.47
N SER A 155 21.64 7.13 11.51
CA SER A 155 21.32 7.37 10.11
C SER A 155 19.83 7.07 9.92
N VAL A 156 19.03 8.10 9.62
CA VAL A 156 17.57 7.96 9.51
C VAL A 156 17.12 8.17 8.07
N PHE A 157 16.44 7.17 7.52
CA PHE A 157 15.72 7.26 6.26
C PHE A 157 14.21 7.30 6.53
N CYS A 158 13.49 8.21 5.86
CA CYS A 158 12.05 8.35 6.01
C CYS A 158 11.32 7.76 4.81
N LEU A 159 10.58 6.67 5.01
CA LEU A 159 9.69 6.08 4.00
C LEU A 159 8.27 6.53 4.25
N VAL A 160 7.73 7.32 3.33
CA VAL A 160 6.39 7.90 3.43
C VAL A 160 5.50 7.28 2.35
N ALA A 161 4.34 6.79 2.73
CA ALA A 161 3.37 6.27 1.78
C ALA A 161 2.00 6.92 1.98
N GLY A 162 1.25 7.11 0.90
CA GLY A 162 -0.08 7.71 0.97
C GLY A 162 -0.81 7.75 -0.36
N GLN A 163 -2.02 8.26 -0.33
CA GLN A 163 -2.81 8.46 -1.53
C GLN A 163 -2.38 9.74 -2.28
N SER A 164 -2.97 9.99 -3.44
CA SER A 164 -2.65 11.16 -4.29
C SER A 164 -2.88 12.49 -3.56
N GLU A 165 -3.70 12.51 -2.52
CA GLU A 165 -3.93 13.65 -1.61
C GLU A 165 -2.66 14.11 -0.90
N LEU A 166 -1.65 13.25 -0.80
CA LEU A 166 -0.34 13.61 -0.26
C LEU A 166 0.35 14.72 -1.07
N LEU A 167 0.06 14.81 -2.37
CA LEU A 167 0.52 15.92 -3.21
C LEU A 167 -0.09 17.27 -2.78
N ALA A 168 -1.36 17.26 -2.38
CA ALA A 168 -2.01 18.46 -1.84
C ALA A 168 -1.43 18.89 -0.49
N VAL A 169 -0.98 17.92 0.32
CA VAL A 169 -0.24 18.21 1.57
C VAL A 169 1.09 18.91 1.25
N ALA A 170 1.85 18.41 0.27
CA ALA A 170 3.09 19.04 -0.18
C ALA A 170 2.87 20.47 -0.69
N ASP A 171 1.80 20.70 -1.46
CA ASP A 171 1.45 22.03 -1.96
C ASP A 171 1.03 22.98 -0.84
N ARG A 172 0.33 22.50 0.18
CA ARG A 172 0.01 23.28 1.38
C ARG A 172 1.29 23.70 2.12
N MET A 173 2.23 22.77 2.29
CA MET A 173 3.53 23.05 2.92
C MET A 173 4.31 24.12 2.12
N ARG A 174 4.30 24.07 0.77
CA ARG A 174 4.93 25.09 -0.08
C ARG A 174 4.31 26.47 0.16
N ARG A 175 2.97 26.56 0.16
CA ARG A 175 2.25 27.82 0.39
C ARG A 175 2.49 28.41 1.78
N THR A 176 2.71 27.58 2.78
CA THR A 176 3.01 28.00 4.16
C THR A 176 4.50 28.14 4.45
N LEU A 177 5.35 28.15 3.42
CA LEU A 177 6.81 28.28 3.51
C LEU A 177 7.50 27.23 4.39
N ARG A 178 6.93 26.03 4.46
CA ARG A 178 7.49 24.90 5.22
C ARG A 178 8.46 24.07 4.36
N HIS A 179 9.40 24.73 3.70
CA HIS A 179 10.33 24.09 2.76
C HIS A 179 11.15 22.95 3.37
N THR A 180 11.53 23.08 4.64
CA THR A 180 12.31 22.05 5.34
C THR A 180 11.54 20.73 5.50
N LEU A 181 10.22 20.77 5.71
CA LEU A 181 9.40 19.55 5.76
C LEU A 181 9.36 18.85 4.41
N ILE A 182 9.29 19.63 3.32
CA ILE A 182 9.29 19.09 1.98
C ILE A 182 10.62 18.42 1.67
N THR A 183 11.74 19.10 1.97
CA THR A 183 13.08 18.58 1.70
C THR A 183 13.42 17.36 2.54
N ASP A 184 12.90 17.25 3.76
CA ASP A 184 13.19 16.12 4.65
C ASP A 184 12.29 14.89 4.40
N PHE A 185 11.03 15.09 3.93
CA PHE A 185 10.04 14.01 3.87
C PHE A 185 9.38 13.81 2.53
N LEU A 186 9.24 14.84 1.71
CA LEU A 186 8.39 14.82 0.51
C LEU A 186 9.17 15.00 -0.79
N LEU A 187 10.50 14.97 -0.74
CA LEU A 187 11.33 14.82 -1.93
C LEU A 187 11.40 13.34 -2.33
N GLY A 188 11.75 13.12 -3.61
CA GLY A 188 11.90 11.77 -4.12
C GLY A 188 10.57 11.02 -4.22
N SER A 189 9.57 11.65 -4.81
CA SER A 189 8.25 11.04 -4.97
C SER A 189 8.24 10.01 -6.10
N HIS A 190 7.83 8.79 -5.76
CA HIS A 190 7.56 7.69 -6.68
C HIS A 190 6.07 7.48 -6.81
N ARG A 191 5.52 7.67 -8.03
CA ARG A 191 4.12 7.34 -8.30
C ARG A 191 3.97 5.84 -8.46
N PHE A 192 3.31 5.20 -7.50
CA PHE A 192 2.96 3.79 -7.60
C PHE A 192 1.79 3.63 -8.57
N ARG A 193 2.06 3.01 -9.69
CA ARG A 193 1.07 2.80 -10.75
C ARG A 193 0.25 1.54 -10.55
N GLY A 194 -0.90 1.46 -11.20
CA GLY A 194 -1.68 0.23 -11.30
C GLY A 194 -1.05 -0.78 -12.27
N VAL A 195 -1.75 -1.88 -12.45
CA VAL A 195 -1.40 -2.93 -13.43
C VAL A 195 -1.77 -2.44 -14.82
N GLN A 196 -0.85 -2.47 -15.76
CA GLN A 196 -1.16 -2.23 -17.16
C GLN A 196 -1.89 -3.43 -17.77
N LEU A 197 -2.73 -3.18 -18.77
CA LEU A 197 -3.52 -4.26 -19.41
C LEU A 197 -2.63 -5.37 -19.99
N GLU A 198 -1.45 -5.01 -20.48
CA GLU A 198 -0.45 -5.92 -21.06
C GLU A 198 0.20 -6.81 -19.98
N GLU A 199 0.29 -6.32 -18.74
CA GLU A 199 0.88 -7.03 -17.61
C GLU A 199 -0.08 -8.05 -16.98
N LEU A 200 -1.38 -7.97 -17.31
CA LEU A 200 -2.41 -8.82 -16.69
C LEU A 200 -2.11 -10.30 -16.83
N LYS A 201 -1.54 -10.73 -17.97
CA LYS A 201 -1.16 -12.13 -18.18
C LYS A 201 -0.11 -12.59 -17.17
N GLY A 202 0.90 -11.78 -16.88
CA GLY A 202 1.90 -12.07 -15.88
C GLY A 202 1.28 -12.21 -14.49
N VAL A 203 0.45 -11.23 -14.10
CA VAL A 203 -0.28 -11.25 -12.82
C VAL A 203 -1.12 -12.53 -12.66
N LEU A 204 -1.83 -12.97 -13.68
CA LEU A 204 -2.63 -14.19 -13.63
C LEU A 204 -1.75 -15.45 -13.57
N THR A 205 -0.61 -15.45 -14.27
CA THR A 205 0.36 -16.56 -14.22
C THR A 205 1.00 -16.70 -12.83
N ASP A 206 1.15 -15.62 -12.07
CA ASP A 206 1.66 -15.68 -10.71
C ASP A 206 0.76 -16.51 -9.78
N TYR A 207 -0.57 -16.48 -9.96
CA TYR A 207 -1.49 -17.37 -9.23
C TYR A 207 -1.31 -18.85 -9.59
N ASP A 208 -0.79 -19.15 -10.78
CA ASP A 208 -0.48 -20.51 -11.21
C ASP A 208 0.85 -21.01 -10.65
N SER A 209 1.73 -20.11 -10.21
CA SER A 209 3.08 -20.43 -9.70
C SER A 209 3.22 -20.32 -8.18
N LEU A 210 2.58 -19.33 -7.55
CA LEU A 210 2.59 -19.14 -6.11
C LEU A 210 1.93 -20.30 -5.38
N ARG A 211 2.58 -20.78 -4.31
CA ARG A 211 2.18 -21.98 -3.58
C ARG A 211 1.77 -21.67 -2.15
N TYR A 212 0.82 -22.47 -1.63
CA TYR A 212 0.43 -22.38 -0.24
C TYR A 212 0.00 -23.76 0.30
N PRO A 213 0.51 -24.17 1.49
CA PRO A 213 1.59 -23.53 2.23
C PRO A 213 2.95 -23.63 1.51
N LEU A 214 3.84 -22.72 1.80
CA LEU A 214 5.20 -22.76 1.26
C LEU A 214 6.02 -23.85 1.95
N PRO A 215 7.03 -24.46 1.25
CA PRO A 215 7.34 -24.29 -0.18
C PRO A 215 6.58 -25.27 -1.10
N ASP A 216 5.99 -26.35 -0.57
CA ASP A 216 5.58 -27.53 -1.34
C ASP A 216 4.06 -27.65 -1.56
N GLY A 217 3.29 -26.67 -1.10
CA GLY A 217 1.84 -26.67 -1.27
C GLY A 217 1.39 -26.58 -2.74
N PRO A 218 0.10 -26.80 -3.03
CA PRO A 218 -0.45 -26.57 -4.36
C PRO A 218 -0.33 -25.10 -4.75
N SER A 219 -0.34 -24.81 -6.06
CA SER A 219 -0.47 -23.44 -6.51
C SER A 219 -1.84 -22.87 -6.11
N TYR A 220 -1.98 -21.52 -6.10
CA TYR A 220 -3.26 -20.92 -5.73
C TYR A 220 -4.38 -21.39 -6.64
N THR A 221 -4.16 -21.43 -7.95
CA THR A 221 -5.14 -21.96 -8.91
C THR A 221 -5.44 -23.44 -8.65
N GLN A 222 -4.41 -24.26 -8.39
CA GLN A 222 -4.57 -25.68 -8.09
C GLN A 222 -5.35 -25.90 -6.78
N HIS A 223 -5.13 -25.07 -5.77
CA HIS A 223 -5.81 -25.17 -4.48
C HIS A 223 -7.33 -24.97 -4.61
N PHE A 224 -7.75 -23.94 -5.34
CA PHE A 224 -9.18 -23.59 -5.48
C PHE A 224 -9.89 -24.36 -6.60
N CYS A 225 -9.17 -24.79 -7.64
CA CYS A 225 -9.74 -25.44 -8.82
C CYS A 225 -8.98 -26.74 -9.16
N PRO A 226 -8.90 -27.71 -8.24
CA PRO A 226 -8.08 -28.92 -8.46
C PRO A 226 -8.58 -29.78 -9.62
N GLY A 227 -9.87 -29.84 -9.87
CA GLY A 227 -10.46 -30.55 -11.01
C GLY A 227 -10.12 -29.91 -12.35
N LEU A 228 -10.28 -28.59 -12.44
CA LEU A 228 -9.93 -27.83 -13.63
C LEU A 228 -8.42 -27.81 -13.89
N TRP A 229 -7.61 -27.69 -12.84
CA TRP A 229 -6.15 -27.76 -12.94
C TRP A 229 -5.67 -29.05 -13.58
N ARG A 230 -6.23 -30.20 -13.16
CA ARG A 230 -5.92 -31.52 -13.78
C ARG A 230 -6.32 -31.60 -15.24
N ARG A 231 -7.36 -30.87 -15.64
CA ARG A 231 -7.79 -30.74 -17.05
C ARG A 231 -7.00 -29.71 -17.86
N GLY A 232 -5.97 -29.09 -17.24
CA GLY A 232 -5.05 -28.17 -17.92
C GLY A 232 -5.37 -26.68 -17.77
N LEU A 233 -6.37 -26.29 -16.94
CA LEU A 233 -6.61 -24.89 -16.67
C LEU A 233 -5.38 -24.20 -16.07
N ARG A 234 -5.05 -23.05 -16.64
CA ARG A 234 -4.09 -22.09 -16.08
C ARG A 234 -4.73 -20.70 -16.20
N LEU A 235 -4.67 -19.89 -15.11
CA LEU A 235 -5.27 -18.55 -15.11
C LEU A 235 -4.68 -17.64 -16.19
N GLY A 236 -3.39 -17.80 -16.49
CA GLY A 236 -2.75 -17.07 -17.59
C GLY A 236 -3.44 -17.25 -18.96
N GLN A 237 -4.18 -18.33 -19.18
CA GLN A 237 -4.97 -18.57 -20.42
C GLN A 237 -6.22 -17.67 -20.50
N LEU A 238 -6.68 -17.13 -19.37
CA LEU A 238 -7.85 -16.25 -19.28
C LEU A 238 -7.48 -14.76 -19.38
N ALA A 239 -6.20 -14.47 -19.60
CA ALA A 239 -5.72 -13.08 -19.67
C ALA A 239 -6.42 -12.27 -20.78
N ASP A 240 -6.57 -12.82 -21.97
CA ASP A 240 -7.16 -12.09 -23.08
C ASP A 240 -8.64 -11.74 -22.88
N PRO A 241 -9.55 -12.67 -22.50
CA PRO A 241 -10.93 -12.31 -22.24
C PRO A 241 -11.07 -11.32 -21.07
N MET A 242 -10.31 -11.48 -19.99
CA MET A 242 -10.31 -10.53 -18.87
C MET A 242 -9.77 -9.16 -19.29
N ARG A 243 -8.66 -9.10 -20.03
CA ARG A 243 -8.05 -7.88 -20.56
C ARG A 243 -9.01 -7.09 -21.43
N GLN A 244 -9.67 -7.77 -22.38
CA GLN A 244 -10.66 -7.14 -23.26
C GLN A 244 -11.84 -6.56 -22.46
N ARG A 245 -12.29 -7.26 -21.42
CA ARG A 245 -13.39 -6.77 -20.59
C ARG A 245 -12.97 -5.59 -19.73
N PHE A 246 -11.81 -5.63 -19.09
CA PHE A 246 -11.25 -4.50 -18.36
C PHE A 246 -11.06 -3.27 -19.26
N ALA A 247 -10.51 -3.46 -20.46
CA ALA A 247 -10.34 -2.39 -21.44
C ALA A 247 -11.68 -1.71 -21.80
N LYS A 248 -12.76 -2.51 -21.99
CA LYS A 248 -14.10 -1.97 -22.22
C LYS A 248 -14.62 -1.15 -21.05
N ILE A 249 -14.40 -1.60 -19.81
CA ILE A 249 -14.83 -0.85 -18.62
C ILE A 249 -14.06 0.46 -18.51
N LEU A 250 -12.73 0.44 -18.69
CA LEU A 250 -11.89 1.65 -18.65
C LEU A 250 -12.30 2.66 -19.73
N SER A 251 -12.50 2.21 -20.98
CA SER A 251 -12.91 3.09 -22.08
C SER A 251 -14.30 3.69 -21.87
N ALA A 252 -15.23 2.92 -21.32
CA ALA A 252 -16.60 3.37 -21.06
C ALA A 252 -16.69 4.37 -19.89
N SER A 253 -15.71 4.41 -19.01
CA SER A 253 -15.72 5.31 -17.83
C SER A 253 -15.50 6.78 -18.19
N GLY A 254 -14.91 7.09 -19.33
CA GLY A 254 -14.56 8.46 -19.73
C GLY A 254 -13.48 9.12 -18.85
N THR A 255 -12.92 8.42 -17.87
CA THR A 255 -11.94 8.97 -16.92
C THR A 255 -10.53 9.08 -17.49
N GLY A 256 -10.28 8.52 -18.69
CA GLY A 256 -8.93 8.41 -19.26
C GLY A 256 -7.99 7.47 -18.50
N ALA A 257 -8.52 6.68 -17.56
CA ALA A 257 -7.73 5.71 -16.81
C ALA A 257 -7.19 4.60 -17.74
N GLN A 258 -5.88 4.38 -17.68
CA GLN A 258 -5.19 3.36 -18.49
C GLN A 258 -4.65 2.20 -17.63
N GLU A 259 -4.70 2.34 -16.32
CA GLU A 259 -4.16 1.40 -15.34
C GLU A 259 -5.29 0.75 -14.55
N LEU A 260 -5.12 -0.53 -14.24
CA LEU A 260 -6.04 -1.30 -13.40
C LEU A 260 -5.58 -1.24 -11.95
N PRO A 261 -6.41 -0.74 -11.02
CA PRO A 261 -6.08 -0.87 -9.60
C PRO A 261 -6.04 -2.36 -9.21
N MET A 262 -4.93 -2.79 -8.61
CA MET A 262 -4.66 -4.20 -8.30
C MET A 262 -5.76 -4.87 -7.47
N ALA A 263 -6.42 -4.13 -6.59
CA ALA A 263 -7.50 -4.66 -5.76
C ALA A 263 -8.69 -5.20 -6.60
N TYR A 264 -8.99 -4.59 -7.75
CA TYR A 264 -10.08 -5.07 -8.61
C TYR A 264 -9.66 -6.27 -9.44
N VAL A 265 -8.39 -6.34 -9.84
CA VAL A 265 -7.81 -7.53 -10.49
C VAL A 265 -7.87 -8.71 -9.50
N ALA A 266 -7.40 -8.53 -8.29
CA ALA A 266 -7.45 -9.55 -7.23
C ALA A 266 -8.89 -9.98 -6.91
N SER A 267 -9.85 -9.02 -6.87
CA SER A 267 -11.27 -9.33 -6.67
C SER A 267 -11.84 -10.18 -7.79
N ALA A 268 -11.53 -9.85 -9.06
CA ALA A 268 -11.99 -10.63 -10.21
C ALA A 268 -11.43 -12.06 -10.19
N VAL A 269 -10.14 -12.21 -9.90
CA VAL A 269 -9.47 -13.52 -9.78
C VAL A 269 -10.07 -14.34 -8.64
N ARG A 270 -10.25 -13.75 -7.46
CA ARG A 270 -10.86 -14.44 -6.31
C ARG A 270 -12.27 -14.94 -6.63
N ARG A 271 -13.09 -14.10 -7.24
CA ARG A 271 -14.44 -14.50 -7.68
C ARG A 271 -14.41 -15.66 -8.67
N PHE A 272 -13.48 -15.61 -9.63
CA PHE A 272 -13.29 -16.68 -10.57
C PHE A 272 -12.90 -18.00 -9.89
N LEU A 273 -11.90 -17.96 -9.01
CA LEU A 273 -11.42 -19.15 -8.30
C LEU A 273 -12.52 -19.82 -7.46
N TYR A 274 -13.40 -19.04 -6.81
CA TYR A 274 -14.52 -19.62 -6.05
C TYR A 274 -15.64 -20.17 -6.93
N SER A 275 -15.90 -19.55 -8.07
CA SER A 275 -17.04 -19.95 -8.93
C SER A 275 -16.67 -21.04 -9.93
N ALA A 276 -15.41 -21.18 -10.30
CA ALA A 276 -14.99 -22.03 -11.43
C ALA A 276 -15.10 -23.53 -11.09
N GLU A 277 -14.74 -23.94 -9.89
CA GLU A 277 -14.82 -25.36 -9.49
C GLU A 277 -16.26 -25.82 -9.33
N GLU A 278 -17.14 -24.96 -8.78
CA GLU A 278 -18.58 -25.26 -8.62
C GLU A 278 -19.29 -25.38 -9.99
N ALA A 279 -18.95 -24.47 -10.91
CA ALA A 279 -19.57 -24.46 -12.25
C ALA A 279 -19.11 -25.65 -13.13
N SER A 280 -17.98 -26.29 -12.76
CA SER A 280 -17.37 -27.41 -13.49
C SER A 280 -17.44 -27.31 -15.02
N PRO A 281 -17.12 -26.14 -15.61
CA PRO A 281 -17.26 -25.94 -17.05
C PRO A 281 -16.37 -26.91 -17.83
N GLN A 282 -16.92 -27.48 -18.89
CA GLN A 282 -16.21 -28.49 -19.68
C GLN A 282 -15.38 -27.86 -20.80
N GLU A 283 -15.76 -26.67 -21.25
CA GLU A 283 -15.13 -25.97 -22.38
C GLU A 283 -14.43 -24.69 -21.95
N MET A 284 -13.31 -24.36 -22.61
CA MET A 284 -12.55 -23.13 -22.35
C MET A 284 -13.37 -21.86 -22.62
N ALA A 285 -14.31 -21.90 -23.58
CA ALA A 285 -15.21 -20.79 -23.87
C ALA A 285 -16.10 -20.44 -22.67
N MET A 286 -16.61 -21.43 -21.95
CA MET A 286 -17.41 -21.22 -20.73
C MET A 286 -16.57 -20.63 -19.60
N LEU A 287 -15.31 -21.02 -19.48
CA LEU A 287 -14.38 -20.43 -18.51
C LEU A 287 -14.06 -18.98 -18.84
N ALA A 288 -13.88 -18.65 -20.12
CA ALA A 288 -13.67 -17.27 -20.57
C ALA A 288 -14.89 -16.38 -20.29
N GLU A 289 -16.10 -16.89 -20.51
CA GLU A 289 -17.34 -16.18 -20.17
C GLU A 289 -17.48 -15.98 -18.66
N LEU A 290 -17.19 -17.01 -17.86
CA LEU A 290 -17.18 -16.90 -16.39
C LEU A 290 -16.16 -15.85 -15.92
N ALA A 291 -14.95 -15.85 -16.46
CA ALA A 291 -13.92 -14.88 -16.16
C ALA A 291 -14.38 -13.44 -16.48
N THR A 292 -15.01 -13.24 -17.63
CA THR A 292 -15.59 -11.95 -18.03
C THR A 292 -16.67 -11.48 -17.04
N ARG A 293 -17.58 -12.36 -16.63
CA ARG A 293 -18.59 -12.06 -15.59
C ARG A 293 -17.97 -11.73 -14.24
N CYS A 294 -16.85 -12.36 -13.88
CA CYS A 294 -16.13 -12.04 -12.65
C CYS A 294 -15.49 -10.65 -12.71
N VAL A 295 -15.00 -10.23 -13.86
CA VAL A 295 -14.54 -8.85 -14.08
C VAL A 295 -15.68 -7.86 -13.91
N ASP A 296 -16.88 -8.13 -14.46
CA ASP A 296 -18.05 -7.25 -14.31
C ASP A 296 -18.46 -7.05 -12.85
N LYS A 297 -18.28 -8.08 -12.03
CA LYS A 297 -18.64 -8.07 -10.61
C LYS A 297 -17.51 -7.67 -9.67
N CYS A 298 -16.32 -7.30 -10.17
CA CYS A 298 -15.19 -6.96 -9.30
C CYS A 298 -15.30 -5.61 -8.58
N GLY A 299 -16.25 -4.75 -9.01
CA GLY A 299 -16.50 -3.42 -8.43
C GLY A 299 -15.78 -2.28 -9.13
N LEU A 300 -14.97 -2.54 -10.18
CA LEU A 300 -14.23 -1.50 -10.89
C LEU A 300 -15.16 -0.48 -11.57
N GLN A 301 -16.23 -0.95 -12.23
CA GLN A 301 -17.16 -0.08 -12.94
C GLN A 301 -17.86 0.90 -11.99
N GLU A 302 -18.28 0.43 -10.81
CA GLU A 302 -18.92 1.24 -9.77
C GLU A 302 -17.94 2.29 -9.20
N ALA A 303 -16.68 1.88 -8.98
CA ALA A 303 -15.65 2.79 -8.49
C ALA A 303 -15.34 3.91 -9.50
N LEU A 304 -15.21 3.57 -10.79
CA LEU A 304 -14.96 4.56 -11.84
C LEU A 304 -16.17 5.52 -12.01
N ALA A 305 -17.40 5.02 -11.90
CA ALA A 305 -18.60 5.85 -11.94
C ALA A 305 -18.64 6.85 -10.76
N THR A 306 -18.16 6.43 -9.59
CA THR A 306 -18.08 7.31 -8.41
C THR A 306 -17.02 8.40 -8.59
N LEU A 307 -15.87 8.08 -9.18
CA LEU A 307 -14.79 9.03 -9.44
C LEU A 307 -15.13 10.02 -10.57
N GLY A 308 -15.94 9.62 -11.53
CA GLY A 308 -16.40 10.49 -12.62
C GLY A 308 -17.58 11.38 -12.28
N ASN A 309 -18.11 11.34 -11.04
CA ASN A 309 -19.26 12.13 -10.65
C ASN A 309 -18.82 13.51 -10.11
N PRO A 310 -19.10 14.64 -10.81
CA PRO A 310 -18.68 15.98 -10.41
C PRO A 310 -19.26 16.44 -9.06
N GLU A 311 -20.35 15.83 -8.58
CA GLU A 311 -20.92 16.15 -7.25
C GLU A 311 -20.03 15.63 -6.11
N VAL A 312 -19.30 14.54 -6.30
CA VAL A 312 -18.36 13.99 -5.31
C VAL A 312 -17.13 14.87 -5.21
N ASP A 313 -16.60 15.34 -6.34
CA ASP A 313 -15.48 16.29 -6.40
C ASP A 313 -15.84 17.65 -5.77
N ALA A 314 -17.07 18.13 -6.00
CA ALA A 314 -17.56 19.39 -5.40
C ALA A 314 -17.73 19.29 -3.88
N ARG A 315 -18.07 18.11 -3.33
CA ARG A 315 -18.13 17.85 -1.87
C ARG A 315 -16.75 17.79 -1.24
N ALA A 316 -15.80 17.11 -1.90
CA ALA A 316 -14.40 17.05 -1.45
C ALA A 316 -13.76 18.45 -1.43
N THR A 317 -14.02 19.28 -2.45
CA THR A 317 -13.52 20.66 -2.53
C THR A 317 -14.21 21.59 -1.52
N ARG A 318 -15.50 21.39 -1.22
CA ARG A 318 -16.22 22.16 -0.17
C ARG A 318 -15.81 21.77 1.24
N GLY A 319 -15.48 20.49 1.48
CA GLY A 319 -14.91 20.03 2.74
C GLY A 319 -13.54 20.64 3.02
N ALA A 320 -12.69 20.75 2.00
CA ALA A 320 -11.38 21.38 2.10
C ALA A 320 -11.46 22.90 2.39
N ARG A 321 -12.49 23.60 1.88
CA ARG A 321 -12.71 25.04 2.16
C ARG A 321 -13.28 25.34 3.55
N ARG A 322 -13.88 24.36 4.25
CA ARG A 322 -14.39 24.56 5.64
C ARG A 322 -13.34 24.38 6.73
N LEU A 323 -12.12 24.01 6.38
CA LEU A 323 -10.98 23.88 7.32
C LEU A 323 -10.03 25.08 7.27
N GLU A 324 -10.44 26.20 6.70
CA GLU A 324 -9.73 27.49 6.72
C GLU A 324 -10.19 28.33 7.92
N TRP A 325 -9.90 27.88 9.15
CA TRP A 325 -9.85 28.73 10.35
C TRP A 325 -8.88 28.14 11.38
#